data_87df1e8edb822ec02e0a7fb4f5cbea77
#
_entry.id   87df1e8edb822ec02e0a7fb4f5cbea77
#
_cell.length_a   1.000
_cell.length_b   1.000
_cell.length_c   1.000
_cell.angle_alpha   90.00
_cell.angle_beta   90.00
_cell.angle_gamma   90.00
#
_symmetry.space_group_name_H-M   'P 1'
#
loop_
_entity.id
_entity.type
_entity.pdbx_description
1 polymer ?
#
loop_
_entity_poly.entity_id
_entity_poly.type
_entity_poly.pdbx_seq_one_letter_code
_entity_poly.pdbx_strand_id
1 'polypeptide(L)'
;MLELINETPLWEYLKKTEKPIVLYGMGDGADMIISVMEEMGIEYSDIFASDEFVRGHFFHGKKILKLSEVKEKYEDFIILMTFAVHDRPTLDRIKKLSEEYEFYSPCVSIIGREYFTPDFLRLHNDEFRKAYELMADEKSKETYLDVLRYKLSGKVKYLFNCESEKEKLYEEILHLTDDETILDLGAYDGDTIREFLSVTGGKYKKIIAFEPDSKNFKKLQRKCENLSEIDFYNLGAWDKEETLYFNKKAARGSRTEKEGIPVEFRSVDNTVANKITFIKMDIEGAELRALNGAERTIKENLPKLYVCAYHRDEDMYTLPLKIHELSPDYKIYYRHHPYVPAWESNFYAIF
;
A
#
# COMPACT_ATOMS: atom_id res chain seq x y z
N MET A 1 -15.81 -10.32 -12.75
CA MET A 1 -15.35 -9.13 -11.99
C MET A 1 -15.68 -7.83 -12.70
N LEU A 2 -15.39 -7.67 -13.99
CA LEU A 2 -15.65 -6.42 -14.74
C LEU A 2 -17.10 -5.95 -14.63
N GLU A 3 -18.07 -6.85 -14.69
CA GLU A 3 -19.51 -6.53 -14.55
C GLU A 3 -19.86 -5.92 -13.19
N LEU A 4 -19.10 -6.27 -12.14
CA LEU A 4 -19.28 -5.75 -10.77
C LEU A 4 -18.59 -4.41 -10.57
N ILE A 5 -17.55 -4.12 -11.35
CA ILE A 5 -16.76 -2.89 -11.23
C ILE A 5 -17.42 -1.75 -12.03
N ASN A 6 -17.83 -1.97 -13.26
CA ASN A 6 -18.59 -1.07 -14.14
C ASN A 6 -18.21 0.42 -14.05
N GLU A 7 -16.90 0.72 -14.18
CA GLU A 7 -16.35 2.07 -14.11
C GLU A 7 -15.62 2.45 -15.40
N THR A 8 -15.62 3.75 -15.72
CA THR A 8 -14.82 4.28 -16.81
C THR A 8 -13.35 4.34 -16.39
N PRO A 9 -12.42 3.73 -17.16
CA PRO A 9 -11.01 3.80 -16.86
C PRO A 9 -10.48 5.24 -16.90
N LEU A 10 -9.79 5.67 -15.84
CA LEU A 10 -9.34 7.05 -15.70
C LEU A 10 -8.49 7.51 -16.88
N TRP A 11 -7.49 6.75 -17.24
CA TRP A 11 -6.53 7.14 -18.28
C TRP A 11 -7.17 7.22 -19.67
N GLU A 12 -8.16 6.35 -19.96
CA GLU A 12 -8.93 6.43 -21.20
C GLU A 12 -9.84 7.67 -21.22
N TYR A 13 -10.38 8.04 -20.06
CA TYR A 13 -11.19 9.24 -19.92
C TYR A 13 -10.34 10.51 -20.08
N LEU A 14 -9.21 10.60 -19.37
CA LEU A 14 -8.30 11.76 -19.44
C LEU A 14 -7.73 11.98 -20.83
N LYS A 15 -7.53 10.91 -21.60
CA LYS A 15 -7.07 10.99 -23.00
C LYS A 15 -8.11 11.59 -23.97
N LYS A 16 -9.40 11.53 -23.61
CA LYS A 16 -10.50 11.97 -24.48
C LYS A 16 -11.12 13.30 -24.06
N THR A 17 -10.84 13.75 -22.85
CA THR A 17 -11.43 14.98 -22.31
C THR A 17 -10.84 16.22 -22.98
N GLU A 18 -11.68 17.23 -23.19
CA GLU A 18 -11.26 18.58 -23.62
C GLU A 18 -11.12 19.53 -22.42
N LYS A 19 -11.51 19.11 -21.21
CA LYS A 19 -11.40 19.91 -20.00
C LYS A 19 -9.94 20.11 -19.60
N PRO A 20 -9.57 21.31 -19.13
CA PRO A 20 -8.27 21.52 -18.51
C PRO A 20 -8.01 20.55 -17.37
N ILE A 21 -6.88 19.86 -17.41
CA ILE A 21 -6.41 18.99 -16.32
C ILE A 21 -5.45 19.80 -15.47
N VAL A 22 -5.74 19.95 -14.18
CA VAL A 22 -4.90 20.69 -13.23
C VAL A 22 -4.38 19.73 -12.17
N LEU A 23 -3.06 19.65 -12.04
CA LEU A 23 -2.43 18.77 -11.05
C LEU A 23 -2.52 19.40 -9.66
N TYR A 24 -2.93 18.63 -8.68
CA TYR A 24 -2.91 19.03 -7.28
C TYR A 24 -1.75 18.35 -6.57
N GLY A 25 -0.67 19.11 -6.33
CA GLY A 25 0.56 18.68 -5.70
C GLY A 25 1.78 18.75 -6.62
N MET A 26 2.94 18.52 -6.04
CA MET A 26 4.27 18.59 -6.69
C MET A 26 5.23 17.63 -5.98
N GLY A 27 6.36 17.32 -6.61
CA GLY A 27 7.37 16.37 -6.11
C GLY A 27 7.24 14.98 -6.72
N ASP A 28 7.81 13.97 -6.08
CA ASP A 28 7.98 12.63 -6.65
C ASP A 28 6.68 11.98 -7.14
N GLY A 29 5.58 12.18 -6.41
CA GLY A 29 4.27 11.67 -6.84
C GLY A 29 3.76 12.35 -8.11
N ALA A 30 3.98 13.66 -8.24
CA ALA A 30 3.63 14.39 -9.45
C ALA A 30 4.52 13.98 -10.62
N ASP A 31 5.83 13.81 -10.41
CA ASP A 31 6.76 13.32 -11.43
C ASP A 31 6.33 11.94 -11.97
N MET A 32 5.88 11.06 -11.10
CA MET A 32 5.41 9.73 -11.46
C MET A 32 4.14 9.78 -12.33
N ILE A 33 3.16 10.61 -11.93
CA ILE A 33 1.91 10.78 -12.68
C ILE A 33 2.15 11.48 -14.01
N ILE A 34 2.99 12.53 -14.04
CA ILE A 34 3.39 13.23 -15.26
C ILE A 34 4.05 12.26 -16.25
N SER A 35 4.94 11.37 -15.79
CA SER A 35 5.57 10.36 -16.64
C SER A 35 4.54 9.45 -17.34
N VAL A 36 3.51 9.00 -16.61
CA VAL A 36 2.41 8.20 -17.20
C VAL A 36 1.59 9.03 -18.20
N MET A 37 1.30 10.29 -17.86
CA MET A 37 0.57 11.19 -18.77
C MET A 37 1.35 11.42 -20.07
N GLU A 38 2.66 11.64 -20.01
CA GLU A 38 3.55 11.81 -21.17
C GLU A 38 3.55 10.56 -22.06
N GLU A 39 3.67 9.36 -21.47
CA GLU A 39 3.61 8.08 -22.20
C GLU A 39 2.28 7.89 -22.95
N MET A 40 1.18 8.42 -22.37
CA MET A 40 -0.15 8.34 -22.98
C MET A 40 -0.49 9.50 -23.91
N GLY A 41 0.37 10.52 -24.01
CA GLY A 41 0.09 11.74 -24.77
C GLY A 41 -1.02 12.59 -24.15
N ILE A 42 -1.13 12.60 -22.80
CA ILE A 42 -2.08 13.42 -22.04
C ILE A 42 -1.36 14.67 -21.54
N GLU A 43 -1.89 15.85 -21.86
CA GLU A 43 -1.36 17.12 -21.40
C GLU A 43 -2.09 17.60 -20.15
N TYR A 44 -1.37 18.29 -19.25
CA TYR A 44 -1.97 19.04 -18.14
C TYR A 44 -1.78 20.55 -18.33
N SER A 45 -2.77 21.30 -17.88
CA SER A 45 -2.81 22.77 -18.09
C SER A 45 -1.99 23.52 -17.06
N ASP A 46 -2.19 23.24 -15.77
CA ASP A 46 -1.52 23.90 -14.67
C ASP A 46 -1.28 22.97 -13.49
N ILE A 47 -0.59 23.51 -12.47
CA ILE A 47 -0.32 22.84 -11.20
C ILE A 47 -0.71 23.79 -10.07
N PHE A 48 -1.38 23.27 -9.05
CA PHE A 48 -1.64 24.01 -7.83
C PHE A 48 -1.27 23.23 -6.58
N ALA A 49 -1.09 23.92 -5.49
CA ALA A 49 -0.86 23.34 -4.18
C ALA A 49 -1.76 24.00 -3.13
N SER A 50 -1.85 23.39 -1.95
CA SER A 50 -2.48 24.04 -0.79
C SER A 50 -1.75 25.35 -0.45
N ASP A 51 -2.47 26.35 0.01
CA ASP A 51 -1.97 27.73 0.15
C ASP A 51 -0.69 27.82 0.98
N GLU A 52 -0.54 26.96 1.98
CA GLU A 52 0.64 26.88 2.84
C GLU A 52 1.91 26.45 2.09
N PHE A 53 1.78 25.79 0.93
CA PHE A 53 2.89 25.32 0.09
C PHE A 53 3.16 26.23 -1.12
N VAL A 54 2.29 27.22 -1.40
CA VAL A 54 2.48 28.14 -2.53
C VAL A 54 3.45 29.26 -2.14
N ARG A 55 4.69 29.16 -2.66
CA ARG A 55 5.80 30.10 -2.34
C ARG A 55 6.33 30.81 -3.57
N GLY A 56 5.56 30.90 -4.66
CA GLY A 56 5.96 31.55 -5.89
C GLY A 56 7.04 30.82 -6.70
N HIS A 57 7.26 29.54 -6.43
CA HIS A 57 8.21 28.71 -7.18
C HIS A 57 7.58 28.02 -8.39
N PHE A 58 8.40 27.37 -9.18
CA PHE A 58 8.01 26.68 -10.41
C PHE A 58 8.26 25.18 -10.26
N PHE A 59 7.43 24.37 -10.93
CA PHE A 59 7.60 22.94 -11.06
C PHE A 59 7.31 22.55 -12.52
N HIS A 60 8.20 21.80 -13.16
CA HIS A 60 8.15 21.51 -14.61
C HIS A 60 7.88 22.74 -15.50
N GLY A 61 8.51 23.88 -15.17
CA GLY A 61 8.38 25.13 -15.93
C GLY A 61 7.06 25.88 -15.73
N LYS A 62 6.12 25.35 -14.95
CA LYS A 62 4.84 25.99 -14.62
C LYS A 62 4.92 26.63 -13.23
N LYS A 63 4.35 27.84 -13.07
CA LYS A 63 4.18 28.49 -11.76
C LYS A 63 3.18 27.68 -10.93
N ILE A 64 3.51 27.42 -9.67
CA ILE A 64 2.57 26.79 -8.73
C ILE A 64 1.49 27.81 -8.33
N LEU A 65 0.24 27.47 -8.61
CA LEU A 65 -0.93 28.30 -8.35
C LEU A 65 -1.59 27.97 -6.99
N LYS A 66 -2.42 28.90 -6.51
CA LYS A 66 -3.43 28.58 -5.50
C LYS A 66 -4.70 28.07 -6.18
N LEU A 67 -5.53 27.33 -5.46
CA LEU A 67 -6.82 26.90 -6.00
C LEU A 67 -7.71 28.09 -6.42
N SER A 68 -7.63 29.25 -5.73
CA SER A 68 -8.34 30.47 -6.11
C SER A 68 -7.89 30.99 -7.48
N GLU A 69 -6.58 30.98 -7.77
CA GLU A 69 -6.04 31.40 -9.08
C GLU A 69 -6.48 30.41 -10.20
N VAL A 70 -6.59 29.13 -9.90
CA VAL A 70 -7.14 28.12 -10.85
C VAL A 70 -8.61 28.41 -11.18
N LYS A 71 -9.44 28.72 -10.16
CA LYS A 71 -10.85 29.08 -10.30
C LYS A 71 -11.08 30.36 -11.10
N GLU A 72 -10.17 31.32 -10.99
CA GLU A 72 -10.22 32.54 -11.80
C GLU A 72 -9.87 32.29 -13.27
N LYS A 73 -9.02 31.27 -13.52
CA LYS A 73 -8.53 30.93 -14.85
C LYS A 73 -9.43 29.97 -15.64
N TYR A 74 -10.09 29.05 -14.95
CA TYR A 74 -10.90 27.97 -15.55
C TYR A 74 -12.28 27.93 -14.91
N GLU A 75 -13.32 27.96 -15.75
CA GLU A 75 -14.70 27.80 -15.31
C GLU A 75 -15.03 26.34 -14.95
N ASP A 76 -14.51 25.40 -15.73
CA ASP A 76 -14.65 23.94 -15.52
C ASP A 76 -13.29 23.26 -15.75
N PHE A 77 -12.86 22.39 -14.83
CA PHE A 77 -11.56 21.74 -14.89
C PHE A 77 -11.56 20.45 -14.07
N ILE A 78 -10.62 19.57 -14.40
CA ILE A 78 -10.36 18.33 -13.67
C ILE A 78 -9.20 18.54 -12.69
N ILE A 79 -9.38 18.13 -11.45
CA ILE A 79 -8.31 18.06 -10.46
C ILE A 79 -7.72 16.64 -10.46
N LEU A 80 -6.42 16.53 -10.71
CA LEU A 80 -5.68 15.28 -10.64
C LEU A 80 -4.72 15.34 -9.46
N MET A 81 -5.06 14.66 -8.36
CA MET A 81 -4.24 14.61 -7.15
C MET A 81 -2.97 13.78 -7.38
N THR A 82 -1.83 14.29 -6.91
CA THR A 82 -0.52 13.72 -7.22
C THR A 82 0.35 13.44 -5.98
N PHE A 83 -0.26 13.34 -4.80
CA PHE A 83 0.45 13.05 -3.56
C PHE A 83 -0.33 12.04 -2.71
N ALA A 84 0.36 11.43 -1.76
CA ALA A 84 -0.25 10.52 -0.81
C ALA A 84 -0.59 11.22 0.51
N VAL A 85 -1.66 10.81 1.17
CA VAL A 85 -2.14 11.43 2.41
C VAL A 85 -2.85 10.43 3.31
N HIS A 86 -2.64 10.56 4.62
CA HIS A 86 -3.27 9.74 5.66
C HIS A 86 -3.74 10.55 6.87
N ASP A 87 -3.34 11.80 7.00
CA ASP A 87 -3.80 12.65 8.09
C ASP A 87 -5.27 13.10 7.88
N ARG A 88 -6.07 12.99 8.90
CA ARG A 88 -7.52 13.23 8.84
C ARG A 88 -7.89 14.62 8.32
N PRO A 89 -7.28 15.73 8.76
CA PRO A 89 -7.62 17.06 8.24
C PRO A 89 -7.43 17.20 6.73
N THR A 90 -6.37 16.58 6.16
CA THR A 90 -6.13 16.61 4.72
C THR A 90 -7.08 15.66 3.98
N LEU A 91 -7.37 14.47 4.52
CA LEU A 91 -8.37 13.54 3.96
C LEU A 91 -9.76 14.20 3.87
N ASP A 92 -10.19 14.89 4.92
CA ASP A 92 -11.49 15.62 4.94
C ASP A 92 -11.52 16.72 3.88
N ARG A 93 -10.40 17.44 3.68
CA ARG A 93 -10.26 18.42 2.60
C ARG A 93 -10.33 17.78 1.21
N ILE A 94 -9.67 16.65 1.00
CA ILE A 94 -9.73 15.89 -0.26
C ILE A 94 -11.15 15.42 -0.54
N LYS A 95 -11.82 14.87 0.47
CA LYS A 95 -13.23 14.45 0.37
C LYS A 95 -14.11 15.61 -0.10
N LYS A 96 -14.00 16.77 0.56
CA LYS A 96 -14.75 17.98 0.19
C LYS A 96 -14.44 18.43 -1.24
N LEU A 97 -13.16 18.46 -1.65
CA LEU A 97 -12.79 18.82 -3.03
C LEU A 97 -13.37 17.84 -4.04
N SER A 98 -13.40 16.54 -3.72
CA SER A 98 -13.97 15.52 -4.60
C SER A 98 -15.50 15.56 -4.71
N GLU A 99 -16.20 16.23 -3.79
CA GLU A 99 -17.64 16.49 -3.83
C GLU A 99 -17.97 17.79 -4.62
N GLU A 100 -17.02 18.75 -4.62
CA GLU A 100 -17.20 20.07 -5.27
C GLU A 100 -16.70 20.11 -6.72
N TYR A 101 -15.68 19.28 -7.07
CA TYR A 101 -15.01 19.29 -8.37
C TYR A 101 -14.94 17.91 -8.98
N GLU A 102 -14.71 17.87 -10.27
CA GLU A 102 -14.30 16.64 -10.95
C GLU A 102 -12.88 16.28 -10.53
N PHE A 103 -12.76 15.33 -9.60
CA PHE A 103 -11.56 15.06 -8.84
C PHE A 103 -11.17 13.59 -8.94
N TYR A 104 -9.89 13.34 -9.25
CA TYR A 104 -9.32 12.00 -9.32
C TYR A 104 -7.98 11.92 -8.59
N SER A 105 -7.68 10.75 -8.03
CA SER A 105 -6.37 10.36 -7.54
C SER A 105 -5.92 9.12 -8.31
N PRO A 106 -5.01 9.24 -9.29
CA PRO A 106 -4.56 8.10 -10.07
C PRO A 106 -3.88 7.05 -9.19
N CYS A 107 -4.21 5.78 -9.41
CA CYS A 107 -3.49 4.67 -8.83
C CYS A 107 -2.35 4.26 -9.76
N VAL A 108 -1.12 4.57 -9.35
CA VAL A 108 0.10 4.11 -10.02
C VAL A 108 0.87 3.26 -9.02
N SER A 109 1.28 2.06 -9.41
CA SER A 109 1.99 1.14 -8.55
C SER A 109 3.30 1.75 -8.04
N ILE A 110 3.58 1.58 -6.76
CA ILE A 110 4.83 2.02 -6.12
C ILE A 110 6.02 1.34 -6.80
N ILE A 111 5.85 0.04 -7.14
CA ILE A 111 6.86 -0.78 -7.79
C ILE A 111 6.50 -0.96 -9.26
N GLY A 112 7.48 -0.71 -10.13
CA GLY A 112 7.32 -0.90 -11.59
C GLY A 112 6.71 0.28 -12.33
N ARG A 113 6.07 1.23 -11.66
CA ARG A 113 5.33 2.35 -12.26
C ARG A 113 4.22 1.91 -13.21
N GLU A 114 3.66 0.73 -12.96
CA GLU A 114 2.53 0.22 -13.69
C GLU A 114 1.24 0.89 -13.20
N TYR A 115 0.24 0.95 -14.05
CA TYR A 115 -1.08 1.46 -13.72
C TYR A 115 -2.14 0.43 -14.05
N PHE A 116 -3.18 0.38 -13.22
CA PHE A 116 -4.24 -0.60 -13.33
C PHE A 116 -5.08 -0.39 -14.60
N THR A 117 -5.17 -1.40 -15.46
CA THR A 117 -5.86 -1.32 -16.74
C THR A 117 -7.05 -2.27 -16.81
N PRO A 118 -8.06 -1.97 -17.69
CA PRO A 118 -9.13 -2.92 -17.98
C PRO A 118 -8.62 -4.24 -18.56
N ASP A 119 -7.53 -4.20 -19.33
CA ASP A 119 -6.93 -5.39 -19.95
C ASP A 119 -6.29 -6.29 -18.90
N PHE A 120 -5.59 -5.71 -17.92
CA PHE A 120 -5.06 -6.46 -16.79
C PHE A 120 -6.18 -7.16 -16.00
N LEU A 121 -7.27 -6.44 -15.71
CA LEU A 121 -8.42 -7.02 -15.02
C LEU A 121 -9.12 -8.12 -15.84
N ARG A 122 -9.18 -7.96 -17.18
CA ARG A 122 -9.73 -9.00 -18.07
C ARG A 122 -8.86 -10.23 -18.12
N LEU A 123 -7.57 -10.05 -18.22
CA LEU A 123 -6.59 -11.14 -18.31
C LEU A 123 -6.62 -12.02 -17.04
N HIS A 124 -6.77 -11.40 -15.88
CA HIS A 124 -6.77 -12.06 -14.56
C HIS A 124 -8.16 -12.14 -13.92
N ASN A 125 -9.23 -12.09 -14.73
CA ASN A 125 -10.62 -12.05 -14.24
C ASN A 125 -10.97 -13.21 -13.30
N ASP A 126 -10.50 -14.41 -13.61
CA ASP A 126 -10.82 -15.62 -12.84
C ASP A 126 -10.06 -15.65 -11.51
N GLU A 127 -8.82 -15.17 -11.48
CA GLU A 127 -8.02 -15.03 -10.27
C GLU A 127 -8.63 -13.98 -9.33
N PHE A 128 -8.99 -12.81 -9.85
CA PHE A 128 -9.69 -11.78 -9.08
C PHE A 128 -11.03 -12.28 -8.52
N ARG A 129 -11.79 -13.08 -9.31
CA ARG A 129 -13.05 -13.65 -8.84
C ARG A 129 -12.83 -14.66 -7.71
N LYS A 130 -11.87 -15.59 -7.88
CA LYS A 130 -11.52 -16.54 -6.83
C LYS A 130 -11.08 -15.84 -5.55
N ALA A 131 -10.23 -14.82 -5.65
CA ALA A 131 -9.82 -14.01 -4.51
C ALA A 131 -11.00 -13.34 -3.81
N TYR A 132 -11.92 -12.75 -4.56
CA TYR A 132 -13.15 -12.16 -4.04
C TYR A 132 -14.04 -13.19 -3.30
N GLU A 133 -14.16 -14.40 -3.84
CA GLU A 133 -14.95 -15.49 -3.24
C GLU A 133 -14.35 -16.00 -1.91
N LEU A 134 -13.05 -15.82 -1.69
CA LEU A 134 -12.36 -16.17 -0.44
C LEU A 134 -12.60 -15.17 0.69
N MET A 135 -13.16 -14.00 0.43
CA MET A 135 -13.38 -12.97 1.45
C MET A 135 -14.40 -13.45 2.49
N ALA A 136 -14.00 -13.41 3.77
CA ALA A 136 -14.71 -14.01 4.88
C ALA A 136 -16.01 -13.29 5.27
N ASP A 137 -16.12 -11.99 4.98
CA ASP A 137 -17.29 -11.18 5.31
C ASP A 137 -17.70 -10.24 4.16
N GLU A 138 -18.93 -9.75 4.20
CA GLU A 138 -19.45 -8.82 3.19
C GLU A 138 -18.67 -7.51 3.15
N LYS A 139 -18.19 -7.00 4.28
CA LYS A 139 -17.36 -5.79 4.33
C LYS A 139 -16.06 -5.97 3.55
N SER A 140 -15.43 -7.13 3.63
CA SER A 140 -14.23 -7.44 2.83
C SER A 140 -14.55 -7.48 1.34
N LYS A 141 -15.69 -8.06 0.96
CA LYS A 141 -16.12 -8.11 -0.44
C LYS A 141 -16.41 -6.73 -1.00
N GLU A 142 -17.12 -5.90 -0.24
CA GLU A 142 -17.39 -4.50 -0.62
C GLU A 142 -16.11 -3.69 -0.73
N THR A 143 -15.21 -3.80 0.26
CA THR A 143 -13.91 -3.13 0.25
C THR A 143 -13.08 -3.56 -0.97
N TYR A 144 -13.06 -4.85 -1.28
CA TYR A 144 -12.33 -5.40 -2.43
C TYR A 144 -12.83 -4.81 -3.75
N LEU A 145 -14.15 -4.73 -3.93
CA LEU A 145 -14.76 -4.12 -5.11
C LEU A 145 -14.50 -2.62 -5.17
N ASP A 146 -14.60 -1.91 -4.07
CA ASP A 146 -14.40 -0.46 -4.03
C ASP A 146 -12.93 -0.09 -4.29
N VAL A 147 -11.97 -0.84 -3.78
CA VAL A 147 -10.55 -0.65 -4.12
C VAL A 147 -10.30 -0.93 -5.61
N LEU A 148 -10.91 -1.96 -6.21
CA LEU A 148 -10.80 -2.22 -7.66
C LEU A 148 -11.45 -1.11 -8.49
N ARG A 149 -12.62 -0.59 -8.08
CA ARG A 149 -13.28 0.56 -8.72
C ARG A 149 -12.39 1.81 -8.65
N TYR A 150 -11.79 2.04 -7.50
CA TYR A 150 -10.83 3.13 -7.32
C TYR A 150 -9.61 2.97 -8.23
N LYS A 151 -8.96 1.80 -8.22
CA LYS A 151 -7.77 1.53 -9.05
C LYS A 151 -8.05 1.79 -10.53
N LEU A 152 -9.24 1.44 -11.01
CA LEU A 152 -9.63 1.64 -12.41
C LEU A 152 -9.99 3.09 -12.72
N SER A 153 -10.76 3.74 -11.85
CA SER A 153 -11.39 5.04 -12.13
C SER A 153 -10.70 6.24 -11.50
N GLY A 154 -9.80 6.05 -10.53
CA GLY A 154 -9.20 7.12 -9.74
C GLY A 154 -10.17 7.90 -8.84
N LYS A 155 -11.44 7.47 -8.71
CA LYS A 155 -12.46 8.15 -7.91
C LYS A 155 -12.28 7.88 -6.43
N VAL A 156 -11.79 8.86 -5.69
CA VAL A 156 -11.49 8.73 -4.24
C VAL A 156 -12.70 8.38 -3.37
N LYS A 157 -13.93 8.63 -3.85
CA LYS A 157 -15.16 8.26 -3.13
C LYS A 157 -15.20 6.79 -2.72
N TYR A 158 -14.63 5.90 -3.52
CA TYR A 158 -14.60 4.47 -3.23
C TYR A 158 -13.72 4.14 -2.02
N LEU A 159 -12.60 4.84 -1.85
CA LEU A 159 -11.75 4.66 -0.67
C LEU A 159 -12.44 5.17 0.58
N PHE A 160 -13.10 6.34 0.51
CA PHE A 160 -13.88 6.87 1.64
C PHE A 160 -15.08 6.00 2.02
N ASN A 161 -15.70 5.31 1.05
CA ASN A 161 -16.83 4.41 1.31
C ASN A 161 -16.42 3.16 2.07
N CYS A 162 -15.25 2.60 1.77
CA CYS A 162 -14.77 1.34 2.34
C CYS A 162 -13.78 1.52 3.50
N GLU A 163 -13.52 2.76 3.92
CA GLU A 163 -12.61 3.09 5.02
C GLU A 163 -12.94 2.30 6.31
N SER A 164 -11.92 1.78 6.94
CA SER A 164 -11.99 1.06 8.20
C SER A 164 -10.99 1.61 9.20
N GLU A 165 -11.43 1.87 10.44
CA GLU A 165 -10.55 2.24 11.53
C GLU A 165 -9.63 1.07 11.90
N LYS A 166 -8.35 1.36 12.13
CA LYS A 166 -7.33 0.33 12.39
C LYS A 166 -7.50 -0.31 13.77
N GLU A 167 -8.00 0.45 14.73
CA GLU A 167 -8.33 -0.04 16.08
C GLU A 167 -9.35 -1.17 16.04
N LYS A 168 -10.41 -1.02 15.24
CA LYS A 168 -11.43 -2.06 15.07
C LYS A 168 -10.90 -3.35 14.47
N LEU A 169 -9.88 -3.27 13.61
CA LEU A 169 -9.21 -4.44 13.09
C LEU A 169 -8.64 -5.34 14.19
N TYR A 170 -7.95 -4.73 15.16
CA TYR A 170 -7.35 -5.47 16.27
C TYR A 170 -8.39 -6.04 17.21
N GLU A 171 -9.50 -5.33 17.43
CA GLU A 171 -10.61 -5.77 18.29
C GLU A 171 -11.50 -6.82 17.64
N GLU A 172 -11.85 -6.65 16.37
CA GLU A 172 -12.87 -7.45 15.69
C GLU A 172 -12.31 -8.64 14.88
N ILE A 173 -11.04 -8.56 14.43
CA ILE A 173 -10.44 -9.57 13.54
C ILE A 173 -9.23 -10.22 14.20
N LEU A 174 -8.17 -9.45 14.46
CA LEU A 174 -6.90 -10.04 14.87
C LEU A 174 -6.88 -10.55 16.31
N HIS A 175 -7.65 -9.92 17.22
CA HIS A 175 -7.73 -10.32 18.65
C HIS A 175 -6.34 -10.63 19.24
N LEU A 176 -5.38 -9.66 19.12
CA LEU A 176 -4.03 -9.85 19.66
C LEU A 176 -4.07 -9.97 21.18
N THR A 177 -3.28 -10.89 21.71
CA THR A 177 -3.18 -11.19 23.13
C THR A 177 -1.84 -10.72 23.70
N ASP A 178 -1.69 -10.83 25.03
CA ASP A 178 -0.45 -10.53 25.73
C ASP A 178 0.62 -11.65 25.66
N ASP A 179 0.32 -12.79 25.02
CA ASP A 179 1.23 -13.95 24.81
C ASP A 179 1.69 -14.10 23.34
N GLU A 180 1.59 -13.03 22.52
CA GLU A 180 1.95 -13.11 21.11
C GLU A 180 3.48 -13.24 20.92
N THR A 181 3.87 -14.13 20.02
CA THR A 181 5.18 -14.13 19.38
C THR A 181 5.02 -13.51 18.00
N ILE A 182 5.49 -12.28 17.89
CA ILE A 182 5.28 -11.41 16.73
C ILE A 182 6.46 -11.50 15.78
N LEU A 183 6.21 -11.74 14.51
CA LEU A 183 7.18 -11.63 13.43
C LEU A 183 6.80 -10.41 12.56
N ASP A 184 7.61 -9.37 12.62
CA ASP A 184 7.44 -8.13 11.84
C ASP A 184 8.45 -8.11 10.68
N LEU A 185 7.95 -8.38 9.48
CA LEU A 185 8.72 -8.35 8.25
C LEU A 185 8.56 -6.97 7.60
N GLY A 186 9.67 -6.21 7.54
CA GLY A 186 9.69 -4.81 7.16
C GLY A 186 9.38 -3.90 8.37
N ALA A 187 10.16 -4.06 9.44
CA ALA A 187 9.92 -3.36 10.71
C ALA A 187 10.30 -1.87 10.68
N TYR A 188 10.90 -1.38 9.58
CA TYR A 188 11.29 0.02 9.36
C TYR A 188 12.02 0.63 10.56
N ASP A 189 11.39 1.53 11.29
CA ASP A 189 11.95 2.15 12.51
C ASP A 189 11.22 1.72 13.79
N GLY A 190 10.43 0.64 13.72
CA GLY A 190 9.66 0.06 14.82
C GLY A 190 8.29 0.73 15.05
N ASP A 191 7.72 1.39 14.07
CA ASP A 191 6.39 2.00 14.15
C ASP A 191 5.30 0.93 14.33
N THR A 192 5.32 -0.15 13.57
CA THR A 192 4.41 -1.30 13.73
C THR A 192 4.57 -1.97 15.10
N ILE A 193 5.81 -2.12 15.59
CA ILE A 193 6.05 -2.68 16.92
C ILE A 193 5.38 -1.79 18.00
N ARG A 194 5.50 -0.46 17.90
CA ARG A 194 4.82 0.46 18.84
C ARG A 194 3.31 0.36 18.74
N GLU A 195 2.77 0.16 17.53
CA GLU A 195 1.34 -0.07 17.32
C GLU A 195 0.88 -1.35 18.07
N PHE A 196 1.58 -2.48 17.89
CA PHE A 196 1.28 -3.73 18.62
C PHE A 196 1.34 -3.55 20.12
N LEU A 197 2.36 -2.89 20.62
CA LEU A 197 2.49 -2.61 22.05
C LEU A 197 1.33 -1.76 22.59
N SER A 198 0.80 -0.83 21.79
CA SER A 198 -0.36 -0.04 22.19
C SER A 198 -1.62 -0.89 22.34
N VAL A 199 -1.81 -1.86 21.44
CA VAL A 199 -2.95 -2.77 21.41
C VAL A 199 -2.89 -3.81 22.53
N THR A 200 -1.70 -4.36 22.81
CA THR A 200 -1.50 -5.41 23.81
C THR A 200 -1.19 -4.87 25.22
N GLY A 201 -1.29 -3.55 25.40
CA GLY A 201 -0.94 -2.91 26.69
C GLY A 201 0.54 -3.06 27.07
N GLY A 202 1.41 -3.12 26.07
CA GLY A 202 2.86 -3.27 26.24
C GLY A 202 3.31 -4.71 26.52
N LYS A 203 2.44 -5.69 26.44
CA LYS A 203 2.74 -7.09 26.73
C LYS A 203 2.87 -7.92 25.45
N TYR A 204 3.79 -8.86 25.46
CA TYR A 204 4.06 -9.81 24.40
C TYR A 204 4.99 -10.89 24.93
N LYS A 205 5.06 -12.02 24.26
CA LYS A 205 6.01 -13.09 24.58
C LYS A 205 7.36 -12.85 23.93
N LYS A 206 7.37 -12.54 22.63
CA LYS A 206 8.57 -12.28 21.86
C LYS A 206 8.27 -11.44 20.62
N ILE A 207 9.24 -10.60 20.22
CA ILE A 207 9.22 -9.89 18.94
C ILE A 207 10.42 -10.34 18.11
N ILE A 208 10.20 -10.56 16.84
CA ILE A 208 11.23 -10.87 15.85
C ILE A 208 11.05 -9.89 14.71
N ALA A 209 12.06 -9.05 14.46
CA ALA A 209 11.96 -7.92 13.54
C ALA A 209 13.00 -8.03 12.42
N PHE A 210 12.54 -8.02 11.17
CA PHE A 210 13.36 -7.98 9.97
C PHE A 210 13.31 -6.58 9.34
N GLU A 211 14.48 -5.98 9.10
CA GLU A 211 14.59 -4.70 8.40
C GLU A 211 15.86 -4.71 7.54
N PRO A 212 15.73 -4.72 6.19
CA PRO A 212 16.86 -4.81 5.28
C PRO A 212 17.70 -3.53 5.17
N ASP A 213 17.09 -2.32 5.30
CA ASP A 213 17.84 -1.07 5.22
C ASP A 213 18.64 -0.83 6.51
N SER A 214 19.97 -0.81 6.41
CA SER A 214 20.86 -0.67 7.57
C SER A 214 20.69 0.66 8.33
N LYS A 215 20.12 1.72 7.73
CA LYS A 215 19.86 2.99 8.43
C LYS A 215 18.58 2.88 9.26
N ASN A 216 17.55 2.30 8.66
CA ASN A 216 16.28 2.05 9.35
C ASN A 216 16.48 1.01 10.44
N PHE A 217 17.24 -0.04 10.18
CA PHE A 217 17.63 -1.05 11.18
C PHE A 217 18.28 -0.43 12.43
N LYS A 218 19.21 0.52 12.27
CA LYS A 218 19.81 1.25 13.39
C LYS A 218 18.80 2.11 14.16
N LYS A 219 17.83 2.71 13.45
CA LYS A 219 16.73 3.46 14.09
C LYS A 219 15.82 2.52 14.88
N LEU A 220 15.45 1.38 14.27
CA LEU A 220 14.66 0.32 14.88
C LEU A 220 15.30 -0.12 16.22
N GLN A 221 16.57 -0.54 16.21
CA GLN A 221 17.29 -0.95 17.40
C GLN A 221 17.27 0.12 18.50
N ARG A 222 17.56 1.38 18.13
CA ARG A 222 17.56 2.50 19.09
C ARG A 222 16.16 2.78 19.67
N LYS A 223 15.10 2.73 18.85
CA LYS A 223 13.74 3.00 19.32
C LYS A 223 13.15 1.88 20.17
N CYS A 224 13.66 0.66 20.01
CA CYS A 224 13.24 -0.53 20.74
C CYS A 224 14.26 -0.97 21.81
N GLU A 225 15.28 -0.16 22.14
CA GLU A 225 16.36 -0.52 23.08
C GLU A 225 15.88 -0.86 24.50
N ASN A 226 14.73 -0.34 24.91
CA ASN A 226 14.12 -0.60 26.21
C ASN A 226 13.18 -1.81 26.24
N LEU A 227 12.99 -2.50 25.10
CA LEU A 227 12.19 -3.71 25.01
C LEU A 227 13.03 -4.94 25.31
N SER A 228 12.49 -5.86 26.10
CA SER A 228 13.07 -7.19 26.33
C SER A 228 12.51 -8.20 25.32
N GLU A 229 13.11 -9.39 25.20
CA GLU A 229 12.62 -10.48 24.36
C GLU A 229 12.39 -10.06 22.89
N ILE A 230 13.32 -9.29 22.32
CA ILE A 230 13.29 -8.89 20.91
C ILE A 230 14.55 -9.33 20.18
N ASP A 231 14.37 -9.99 19.02
CA ASP A 231 15.44 -10.36 18.10
C ASP A 231 15.38 -9.46 16.86
N PHE A 232 16.52 -8.88 16.51
CA PHE A 232 16.65 -8.01 15.34
C PHE A 232 17.47 -8.67 14.24
N TYR A 233 16.96 -8.65 13.01
CA TYR A 233 17.65 -9.17 11.83
C TYR A 233 17.77 -8.08 10.76
N ASN A 234 19.00 -7.69 10.39
CA ASN A 234 19.23 -6.80 9.26
C ASN A 234 19.18 -7.59 7.94
N LEU A 235 18.01 -8.13 7.64
CA LEU A 235 17.71 -9.03 6.53
C LEU A 235 16.41 -8.62 5.85
N GLY A 236 16.29 -8.88 4.55
CA GLY A 236 15.00 -8.93 3.87
C GLY A 236 14.35 -10.31 3.95
N ALA A 237 13.03 -10.37 3.99
CA ALA A 237 12.29 -11.62 3.93
C ALA A 237 12.10 -12.05 2.46
N TRP A 238 12.34 -13.34 2.16
CA TRP A 238 12.30 -13.89 0.81
C TRP A 238 11.95 -15.39 0.82
N ASP A 239 11.89 -16.03 -0.35
CA ASP A 239 11.65 -17.47 -0.49
C ASP A 239 12.93 -18.33 -0.41
N LYS A 240 14.10 -17.72 -0.46
CA LYS A 240 15.43 -18.37 -0.46
C LYS A 240 16.50 -17.46 0.12
N GLU A 241 17.69 -17.99 0.31
CA GLU A 241 18.86 -17.17 0.65
C GLU A 241 19.42 -16.52 -0.62
N GLU A 242 19.50 -15.18 -0.63
CA GLU A 242 19.99 -14.42 -1.77
C GLU A 242 20.55 -13.07 -1.30
N THR A 243 21.59 -12.58 -1.98
CA THR A 243 22.06 -11.19 -1.81
C THR A 243 21.60 -10.37 -3.01
N LEU A 244 20.76 -9.36 -2.76
CA LEU A 244 20.33 -8.43 -3.79
C LEU A 244 21.04 -7.09 -3.60
N TYR A 245 21.24 -6.37 -4.71
CA TYR A 245 21.95 -5.08 -4.70
C TYR A 245 20.95 -3.96 -4.98
N PHE A 246 20.90 -2.94 -4.10
CA PHE A 246 19.99 -1.81 -4.22
C PHE A 246 20.75 -0.52 -4.52
N ASN A 247 20.27 0.26 -5.48
CA ASN A 247 20.87 1.52 -5.83
C ASN A 247 20.44 2.63 -4.86
N LYS A 248 21.40 3.45 -4.36
CA LYS A 248 21.15 4.55 -3.41
C LYS A 248 20.21 5.64 -3.93
N LYS A 249 20.01 5.74 -5.26
CA LYS A 249 19.22 6.80 -5.89
C LYS A 249 17.72 6.44 -6.05
N ALA A 250 17.35 5.19 -5.84
CA ALA A 250 15.98 4.71 -6.00
C ALA A 250 15.36 4.45 -4.62
N ALA A 251 15.02 5.49 -3.91
CA ALA A 251 14.51 5.42 -2.53
C ALA A 251 13.08 4.83 -2.41
N ARG A 252 12.36 4.65 -3.51
CA ARG A 252 11.08 3.91 -3.59
C ARG A 252 10.99 3.32 -5.01
N GLY A 253 10.87 1.99 -5.11
CA GLY A 253 10.80 1.29 -6.40
C GLY A 253 12.16 0.83 -6.96
N SER A 254 13.09 0.44 -6.11
CA SER A 254 14.44 0.01 -6.51
C SER A 254 14.41 -1.24 -7.38
N ARG A 255 14.99 -1.13 -8.58
CA ARG A 255 15.36 -2.31 -9.39
C ARG A 255 16.66 -2.88 -8.85
N THR A 256 16.77 -4.20 -8.84
CA THR A 256 18.03 -4.90 -8.58
C THR A 256 19.02 -4.59 -9.71
N GLU A 257 20.14 -3.98 -9.39
CA GLU A 257 21.23 -3.70 -10.32
C GLU A 257 22.49 -4.49 -9.90
N LYS A 258 23.42 -4.66 -10.85
CA LYS A 258 24.69 -5.37 -10.57
C LYS A 258 25.67 -4.58 -9.68
N GLU A 259 25.36 -3.31 -9.41
CA GLU A 259 26.17 -2.39 -8.57
C GLU A 259 25.25 -1.64 -7.61
N GLY A 260 25.39 -1.84 -6.30
CA GLY A 260 24.58 -1.22 -5.26
C GLY A 260 25.01 -1.59 -3.86
N ILE A 261 24.22 -1.26 -2.86
CA ILE A 261 24.41 -1.72 -1.49
C ILE A 261 23.90 -3.16 -1.41
N PRO A 262 24.74 -4.14 -1.01
CA PRO A 262 24.28 -5.51 -0.82
C PRO A 262 23.32 -5.58 0.37
N VAL A 263 22.21 -6.28 0.18
CA VAL A 263 21.21 -6.59 1.19
C VAL A 263 20.99 -8.10 1.19
N GLU A 264 21.14 -8.73 2.33
CA GLU A 264 20.88 -10.15 2.49
C GLU A 264 19.39 -10.41 2.64
N PHE A 265 18.91 -11.42 1.91
CA PHE A 265 17.54 -11.91 1.98
C PHE A 265 17.55 -13.37 2.42
N ARG A 266 16.60 -13.73 3.29
CA ARG A 266 16.45 -15.12 3.78
C ARG A 266 14.99 -15.50 3.93
N SER A 267 14.73 -16.81 3.87
CA SER A 267 13.41 -17.34 4.21
C SER A 267 13.19 -17.34 5.73
N VAL A 268 11.97 -17.10 6.13
CA VAL A 268 11.54 -17.20 7.54
C VAL A 268 11.80 -18.61 8.07
N ASP A 269 11.46 -19.64 7.27
CA ASP A 269 11.59 -21.05 7.63
C ASP A 269 13.02 -21.50 7.97
N ASN A 270 14.04 -20.85 7.39
CA ASN A 270 15.44 -21.15 7.66
C ASN A 270 16.06 -20.25 8.75
N THR A 271 15.39 -19.13 9.09
CA THR A 271 15.97 -18.13 9.99
C THR A 271 15.33 -18.14 11.37
N VAL A 272 14.03 -18.43 11.45
CA VAL A 272 13.24 -18.32 12.68
C VAL A 272 12.85 -19.72 13.17
N ALA A 273 13.29 -20.06 14.39
CA ALA A 273 12.96 -21.34 15.03
C ALA A 273 11.81 -21.25 16.05
N ASN A 274 11.33 -20.06 16.34
CA ASN A 274 10.29 -19.81 17.33
C ASN A 274 8.91 -20.22 16.79
N LYS A 275 8.02 -20.64 17.70
CA LYS A 275 6.59 -20.74 17.36
C LYS A 275 6.03 -19.34 17.20
N ILE A 276 5.59 -18.99 15.99
CA ILE A 276 5.04 -17.69 15.64
C ILE A 276 3.52 -17.70 15.80
N THR A 277 2.93 -16.65 16.39
CA THR A 277 1.49 -16.52 16.55
C THR A 277 0.90 -15.38 15.72
N PHE A 278 1.73 -14.42 15.32
CA PHE A 278 1.34 -13.31 14.46
C PHE A 278 2.46 -12.91 13.50
N ILE A 279 2.14 -12.74 12.22
CA ILE A 279 3.07 -12.27 11.19
C ILE A 279 2.48 -11.01 10.55
N LYS A 280 3.26 -9.92 10.50
CA LYS A 280 3.00 -8.75 9.66
C LYS A 280 4.00 -8.71 8.52
N MET A 281 3.53 -8.42 7.32
CA MET A 281 4.35 -8.28 6.10
C MET A 281 4.05 -6.95 5.43
N ASP A 282 5.02 -6.06 5.43
CA ASP A 282 5.05 -4.79 4.70
C ASP A 282 6.47 -4.61 4.16
N ILE A 283 6.73 -5.23 3.02
CA ILE A 283 8.07 -5.48 2.50
C ILE A 283 8.24 -5.06 1.05
N GLU A 284 7.53 -3.99 0.70
CA GLU A 284 7.72 -3.30 -0.57
C GLU A 284 7.58 -4.23 -1.79
N GLY A 285 6.50 -5.08 -1.81
CA GLY A 285 6.14 -5.97 -2.92
C GLY A 285 6.87 -7.30 -2.97
N ALA A 286 7.47 -7.72 -1.86
CA ALA A 286 8.06 -9.05 -1.68
C ALA A 286 7.14 -10.02 -0.92
N GLU A 287 5.89 -9.64 -0.64
CA GLU A 287 4.95 -10.34 0.23
C GLU A 287 4.70 -11.78 -0.24
N LEU A 288 4.46 -11.99 -1.53
CA LEU A 288 4.25 -13.33 -2.09
C LEU A 288 5.48 -14.23 -1.89
N ARG A 289 6.69 -13.67 -2.04
CA ARG A 289 7.93 -14.40 -1.81
C ARG A 289 8.15 -14.71 -0.33
N ALA A 290 7.85 -13.77 0.55
CA ALA A 290 7.93 -14.00 1.99
C ALA A 290 6.91 -15.02 2.47
N LEU A 291 5.68 -15.05 1.93
CA LEU A 291 4.72 -16.13 2.18
C LEU A 291 5.26 -17.50 1.76
N ASN A 292 5.92 -17.59 0.59
CA ASN A 292 6.58 -18.83 0.15
C ASN A 292 7.73 -19.22 1.08
N GLY A 293 8.53 -18.25 1.55
CA GLY A 293 9.64 -18.49 2.48
C GLY A 293 9.24 -18.74 3.93
N ALA A 294 7.95 -18.58 4.25
CA ALA A 294 7.35 -18.85 5.56
C ALA A 294 6.35 -20.02 5.52
N GLU A 295 6.34 -20.80 4.45
CA GLU A 295 5.34 -21.86 4.21
C GLU A 295 5.25 -22.86 5.35
N ARG A 296 6.39 -23.42 5.79
CA ARG A 296 6.45 -24.35 6.91
C ARG A 296 5.96 -23.68 8.21
N THR A 297 6.47 -22.49 8.51
CA THR A 297 6.10 -21.73 9.71
C THR A 297 4.60 -21.46 9.75
N ILE A 298 4.01 -21.06 8.62
CA ILE A 298 2.57 -20.78 8.53
C ILE A 298 1.75 -22.06 8.69
N LYS A 299 2.11 -23.14 8.01
CA LYS A 299 1.38 -24.44 8.08
C LYS A 299 1.44 -25.08 9.46
N GLU A 300 2.59 -25.01 10.14
CA GLU A 300 2.77 -25.64 11.46
C GLU A 300 2.21 -24.80 12.61
N ASN A 301 2.23 -23.47 12.51
CA ASN A 301 1.86 -22.59 13.62
C ASN A 301 0.49 -21.95 13.46
N LEU A 302 -0.03 -21.85 12.23
CA LEU A 302 -1.29 -21.16 11.88
C LEU A 302 -1.36 -19.75 12.51
N PRO A 303 -0.34 -18.89 12.30
CA PRO A 303 -0.33 -17.56 12.88
C PRO A 303 -1.42 -16.68 12.29
N LYS A 304 -1.85 -15.68 13.03
CA LYS A 304 -2.61 -14.56 12.46
C LYS A 304 -1.72 -13.85 11.45
N LEU A 305 -2.28 -13.45 10.31
CA LEU A 305 -1.54 -12.76 9.24
C LEU A 305 -2.07 -11.35 9.03
N TYR A 306 -1.15 -10.43 8.82
CA TYR A 306 -1.37 -9.07 8.33
C TYR A 306 -0.43 -8.85 7.15
N VAL A 307 -0.99 -8.80 5.93
CA VAL A 307 -0.21 -8.76 4.68
C VAL A 307 -0.63 -7.54 3.87
N CYS A 308 0.32 -6.63 3.64
CA CYS A 308 0.09 -5.45 2.79
C CYS A 308 -0.13 -5.87 1.34
N ALA A 309 -1.12 -5.27 0.67
CA ALA A 309 -1.57 -5.68 -0.65
C ALA A 309 -1.72 -4.49 -1.62
N TYR A 310 -0.86 -3.49 -1.48
CA TYR A 310 -0.93 -2.26 -2.26
C TYR A 310 0.34 -1.96 -3.07
N HIS A 311 1.37 -2.79 -2.95
CA HIS A 311 2.65 -2.55 -3.63
C HIS A 311 2.59 -2.90 -5.11
N ARG A 312 1.84 -3.96 -5.47
CA ARG A 312 1.66 -4.45 -6.84
C ARG A 312 0.19 -4.67 -7.15
N ASP A 313 -0.20 -4.55 -8.40
CA ASP A 313 -1.60 -4.79 -8.80
C ASP A 313 -2.00 -6.27 -8.69
N GLU A 314 -1.06 -7.19 -8.92
CA GLU A 314 -1.27 -8.63 -8.76
C GLU A 314 -1.44 -9.07 -7.29
N ASP A 315 -0.99 -8.29 -6.31
CA ASP A 315 -1.14 -8.61 -4.88
C ASP A 315 -2.61 -8.80 -4.50
N MET A 316 -3.51 -8.08 -5.17
CA MET A 316 -4.95 -8.18 -4.95
C MET A 316 -5.50 -9.61 -5.12
N TYR A 317 -4.89 -10.44 -5.96
CA TYR A 317 -5.33 -11.84 -6.14
C TYR A 317 -4.27 -12.86 -5.75
N THR A 318 -3.00 -12.59 -5.94
CA THR A 318 -1.94 -13.58 -5.64
C THR A 318 -1.82 -13.85 -4.15
N LEU A 319 -1.93 -12.81 -3.30
CA LEU A 319 -1.77 -12.96 -1.86
C LEU A 319 -2.90 -13.76 -1.22
N PRO A 320 -4.19 -13.44 -1.40
CA PRO A 320 -5.27 -14.22 -0.79
C PRO A 320 -5.34 -15.66 -1.34
N LEU A 321 -5.02 -15.87 -2.63
CA LEU A 321 -4.93 -17.22 -3.18
C LEU A 321 -3.78 -18.02 -2.55
N LYS A 322 -2.62 -17.39 -2.32
CA LYS A 322 -1.50 -18.05 -1.63
C LYS A 322 -1.81 -18.33 -0.17
N ILE A 323 -2.43 -17.42 0.55
CA ILE A 323 -2.85 -17.65 1.95
C ILE A 323 -3.81 -18.86 2.02
N HIS A 324 -4.77 -18.94 1.12
CA HIS A 324 -5.68 -20.08 1.03
C HIS A 324 -4.97 -21.40 0.65
N GLU A 325 -3.99 -21.36 -0.24
CA GLU A 325 -3.15 -22.52 -0.58
C GLU A 325 -2.35 -23.04 0.64
N LEU A 326 -1.83 -22.11 1.47
CA LEU A 326 -1.10 -22.44 2.69
C LEU A 326 -1.97 -23.14 3.73
N SER A 327 -3.21 -22.64 3.94
CA SER A 327 -4.22 -23.32 4.74
C SER A 327 -5.62 -22.87 4.28
N PRO A 328 -6.45 -23.78 3.74
CA PRO A 328 -7.81 -23.47 3.31
C PRO A 328 -8.75 -23.04 4.44
N ASP A 329 -8.39 -23.29 5.69
CA ASP A 329 -9.20 -22.96 6.86
C ASP A 329 -9.02 -21.51 7.33
N TYR A 330 -8.08 -20.76 6.75
CA TYR A 330 -7.96 -19.33 7.02
C TYR A 330 -9.21 -18.56 6.58
N LYS A 331 -9.77 -17.77 7.48
CA LYS A 331 -10.74 -16.72 7.17
C LYS A 331 -9.98 -15.49 6.71
N ILE A 332 -10.15 -15.09 5.47
CA ILE A 332 -9.40 -14.00 4.84
C ILE A 332 -10.28 -12.74 4.80
N TYR A 333 -9.82 -11.67 5.44
CA TYR A 333 -10.47 -10.38 5.47
C TYR A 333 -9.66 -9.38 4.65
N TYR A 334 -10.33 -8.40 4.05
CA TYR A 334 -9.69 -7.29 3.34
C TYR A 334 -10.21 -5.97 3.88
N ARG A 335 -9.30 -5.07 4.24
CA ARG A 335 -9.64 -3.75 4.79
C ARG A 335 -8.77 -2.69 4.12
N HIS A 336 -9.37 -1.51 3.97
CA HIS A 336 -8.67 -0.29 3.59
C HIS A 336 -8.72 0.68 4.76
N HIS A 337 -7.55 1.16 5.19
CA HIS A 337 -7.43 2.16 6.26
C HIS A 337 -7.35 3.57 5.68
N PRO A 338 -7.63 4.62 6.48
CA PRO A 338 -7.62 6.00 6.01
C PRO A 338 -6.35 6.39 5.28
N TYR A 339 -6.36 6.29 3.97
CA TYR A 339 -5.23 6.62 3.09
C TYR A 339 -5.70 6.89 1.66
N VAL A 340 -5.17 7.91 1.00
CA VAL A 340 -5.32 8.14 -0.44
C VAL A 340 -3.91 8.35 -1.01
N PRO A 341 -3.50 7.58 -2.03
CA PRO A 341 -4.17 6.52 -2.78
C PRO A 341 -4.43 5.24 -1.96
N ALA A 342 -4.82 4.13 -2.59
CA ALA A 342 -5.19 2.88 -1.92
C ALA A 342 -4.03 2.15 -1.22
N TRP A 343 -3.04 2.90 -0.71
CA TRP A 343 -2.01 2.40 0.19
C TRP A 343 -2.65 2.18 1.57
N GLU A 344 -2.23 1.24 2.35
CA GLU A 344 -2.95 0.73 3.53
C GLU A 344 -4.23 -0.09 3.20
N SER A 345 -4.22 -0.76 2.03
CA SER A 345 -5.20 -1.81 1.70
C SER A 345 -4.56 -3.18 1.92
N ASN A 346 -5.08 -3.94 2.89
CA ASN A 346 -4.35 -5.07 3.46
C ASN A 346 -5.23 -6.31 3.62
N PHE A 347 -4.64 -7.49 3.46
CA PHE A 347 -5.27 -8.75 3.84
C PHE A 347 -4.93 -9.12 5.28
N TYR A 348 -5.95 -9.63 5.97
CA TYR A 348 -5.85 -10.17 7.31
C TYR A 348 -6.38 -11.59 7.29
N ALA A 349 -5.65 -12.53 7.88
CA ALA A 349 -6.11 -13.90 7.94
C ALA A 349 -6.00 -14.47 9.35
N ILE A 350 -7.05 -15.14 9.77
CA ILE A 350 -7.16 -15.80 11.07
C ILE A 350 -7.68 -17.22 10.89
N PHE A 351 -7.28 -18.09 11.77
CA PHE A 351 -7.72 -19.50 11.80
C PHE A 351 -8.96 -19.68 12.66
#